data_9df6af0ac640b494428abd5c8e06f2eb
#
_entry.id   9df6af0ac640b494428abd5c8e06f2eb
#
_cell.length_a   1.000
_cell.length_b   1.000
_cell.length_c   1.000
_cell.angle_alpha   90.00
_cell.angle_beta   90.00
_cell.angle_gamma   90.00
#
_symmetry.space_group_name_H-M   'P 1'
#
loop_
_entity.id
_entity.type
_entity.pdbx_description
1 polymer ?
#
loop_
_entity_poly.entity_id
_entity_poly.type
_entity_poly.pdbx_seq_one_letter_code
_entity_poly.pdbx_strand_id
1 'polypeptide(L)'
;MKVGGEVTPETLDPFGIKVYELTESCSHIMSKDKASIKDMYADILNLGIIFGVEGRAEALVAGYKSKLKNFKANLKTLDEGLRVFVYDSGEDAPFTAGRYAMPTALIEAAGGQNIMDDFNKSWGSVTWEEVVERDPQVVVIVNYGDVTAEQKRDYMMSNPAFKNISAIENDRFVTLEYVEATPGPRNIQAIQKLAEAFWTK
;
A
#
# COMPACT_ATOMS: atom_id res chain seq x y z
N MET A 1 -8.94 -8.53 11.09
CA MET A 1 -8.64 -9.14 12.44
C MET A 1 -7.20 -9.62 12.44
N LYS A 2 -6.52 -9.62 13.60
CA LYS A 2 -5.21 -10.27 13.69
C LYS A 2 -5.43 -11.79 13.57
N VAL A 3 -4.69 -12.45 12.69
CA VAL A 3 -4.66 -13.92 12.64
C VAL A 3 -4.25 -14.42 14.04
N GLY A 4 -5.08 -15.27 14.66
CA GLY A 4 -4.87 -15.76 16.04
C GLY A 4 -5.44 -14.87 17.15
N GLY A 5 -6.24 -13.85 16.85
CA GLY A 5 -7.00 -13.09 17.85
C GLY A 5 -8.17 -13.88 18.43
N GLU A 6 -8.61 -13.52 19.65
CA GLU A 6 -9.77 -14.14 20.29
C GLU A 6 -11.11 -13.81 19.59
N VAL A 7 -11.15 -12.73 18.82
CA VAL A 7 -12.33 -12.26 18.08
C VAL A 7 -12.21 -12.67 16.63
N THR A 8 -12.94 -13.71 16.25
CA THR A 8 -13.01 -14.26 14.88
C THR A 8 -14.47 -14.36 14.41
N PRO A 9 -14.75 -14.54 13.10
CA PRO A 9 -16.10 -14.82 12.62
C PRO A 9 -16.76 -15.98 13.37
N GLU A 10 -16.02 -17.06 13.65
CA GLU A 10 -16.50 -18.25 14.32
C GLU A 10 -16.87 -17.98 15.80
N THR A 11 -16.10 -17.14 16.50
CA THR A 11 -16.39 -16.77 17.89
C THR A 11 -17.54 -15.76 18.02
N LEU A 12 -17.86 -15.03 16.94
CA LEU A 12 -18.95 -14.05 16.92
C LEU A 12 -20.29 -14.63 16.42
N ASP A 13 -20.25 -15.66 15.58
CA ASP A 13 -21.48 -16.26 14.99
C ASP A 13 -22.50 -16.77 16.03
N PRO A 14 -22.09 -17.41 17.16
CA PRO A 14 -23.03 -17.81 18.23
C PRO A 14 -23.84 -16.65 18.84
N PHE A 15 -23.33 -15.43 18.72
CA PHE A 15 -24.01 -14.21 19.20
C PHE A 15 -24.85 -13.53 18.11
N GLY A 16 -24.97 -14.13 16.91
CA GLY A 16 -25.67 -13.56 15.77
C GLY A 16 -24.95 -12.37 15.11
N ILE A 17 -23.70 -12.12 15.47
CA ILE A 17 -22.90 -11.02 14.94
C ILE A 17 -22.30 -11.43 13.60
N LYS A 18 -22.71 -10.75 12.53
CA LYS A 18 -22.14 -10.97 11.19
C LYS A 18 -20.87 -10.14 11.00
N VAL A 19 -19.87 -10.74 10.37
CA VAL A 19 -18.56 -10.13 10.14
C VAL A 19 -18.37 -9.89 8.65
N TYR A 20 -17.91 -8.70 8.31
CA TYR A 20 -17.40 -8.37 6.99
C TYR A 20 -15.92 -8.02 7.12
N GLU A 21 -15.06 -8.73 6.40
CA GLU A 21 -13.63 -8.44 6.33
C GLU A 21 -13.30 -7.77 5.00
N LEU A 22 -12.46 -6.74 5.04
CA LEU A 22 -11.98 -6.09 3.83
C LEU A 22 -11.13 -7.05 2.99
N THR A 23 -11.17 -6.90 1.68
CA THR A 23 -10.53 -7.81 0.72
C THR A 23 -9.05 -8.05 1.00
N GLU A 24 -8.29 -7.02 1.44
CA GLU A 24 -6.88 -7.18 1.79
C GLU A 24 -6.68 -8.16 2.96
N SER A 25 -7.55 -8.13 3.98
CA SER A 25 -7.49 -9.05 5.12
C SER A 25 -7.78 -10.50 4.74
N CYS A 26 -8.51 -10.72 3.64
CA CYS A 26 -8.87 -12.04 3.13
C CYS A 26 -7.85 -12.61 2.13
N SER A 27 -6.73 -11.96 1.89
CA SER A 27 -5.74 -12.38 0.90
C SER A 27 -5.19 -13.80 1.11
N HIS A 28 -5.21 -14.30 2.36
CA HIS A 28 -4.75 -15.65 2.73
C HIS A 28 -5.75 -16.77 2.40
N ILE A 29 -7.03 -16.44 2.15
CA ILE A 29 -8.09 -17.41 1.83
C ILE A 29 -8.65 -17.22 0.42
N MET A 30 -8.37 -16.10 -0.24
CA MET A 30 -8.81 -15.81 -1.59
C MET A 30 -7.77 -16.24 -2.61
N SER A 31 -8.21 -16.89 -3.69
CA SER A 31 -7.36 -17.09 -4.88
C SER A 31 -7.22 -15.76 -5.60
N LYS A 32 -6.08 -15.11 -5.42
CA LYS A 32 -5.80 -13.78 -5.93
C LYS A 32 -4.33 -13.66 -6.31
N ASP A 33 -4.08 -12.98 -7.43
CA ASP A 33 -2.73 -12.80 -7.94
C ASP A 33 -1.96 -11.73 -7.15
N LYS A 34 -2.60 -10.55 -6.96
CA LYS A 34 -2.04 -9.42 -6.23
C LYS A 34 -3.11 -8.44 -5.79
N ALA A 35 -2.75 -7.50 -4.91
CA ALA A 35 -3.60 -6.38 -4.53
C ALA A 35 -3.96 -5.52 -5.74
N SER A 36 -5.14 -4.94 -5.72
CA SER A 36 -5.63 -4.06 -6.77
C SER A 36 -6.51 -2.96 -6.18
N ILE A 37 -6.45 -1.77 -6.77
CA ILE A 37 -7.38 -0.69 -6.40
C ILE A 37 -8.86 -1.09 -6.61
N LYS A 38 -9.12 -2.12 -7.43
CA LYS A 38 -10.46 -2.69 -7.58
C LYS A 38 -10.99 -3.34 -6.32
N ASP A 39 -10.11 -3.78 -5.42
CA ASP A 39 -10.48 -4.38 -4.14
C ASP A 39 -11.14 -3.33 -3.25
N MET A 40 -10.53 -2.17 -3.15
CA MET A 40 -11.11 -1.03 -2.42
C MET A 40 -12.47 -0.62 -3.01
N TYR A 41 -12.64 -0.67 -4.34
CA TYR A 41 -13.94 -0.41 -4.96
C TYR A 41 -14.98 -1.47 -4.58
N ALA A 42 -14.60 -2.74 -4.57
CA ALA A 42 -15.49 -3.84 -4.17
C ALA A 42 -15.90 -3.70 -2.70
N ASP A 43 -14.95 -3.38 -1.83
CA ASP A 43 -15.23 -3.18 -0.40
C ASP A 43 -16.21 -2.01 -0.17
N ILE A 44 -16.05 -0.88 -0.88
CA ILE A 44 -16.98 0.26 -0.80
C ILE A 44 -18.40 -0.16 -1.26
N LEU A 45 -18.50 -0.90 -2.37
CA LEU A 45 -19.81 -1.35 -2.89
C LEU A 45 -20.48 -2.33 -1.91
N ASN A 46 -19.72 -3.29 -1.37
CA ASN A 46 -20.23 -4.25 -0.39
C ASN A 46 -20.71 -3.55 0.89
N LEU A 47 -19.95 -2.58 1.39
CA LEU A 47 -20.37 -1.75 2.52
C LEU A 47 -21.65 -0.94 2.18
N GLY A 48 -21.76 -0.46 0.93
CA GLY A 48 -22.97 0.19 0.43
C GLY A 48 -24.20 -0.70 0.56
N ILE A 49 -24.08 -1.98 0.17
CA ILE A 49 -25.15 -2.99 0.31
C ILE A 49 -25.47 -3.26 1.79
N ILE A 50 -24.42 -3.50 2.60
CA ILE A 50 -24.58 -3.82 4.04
C ILE A 50 -25.33 -2.70 4.79
N PHE A 51 -25.09 -1.45 4.43
CA PHE A 51 -25.70 -0.28 5.08
C PHE A 51 -26.91 0.30 4.33
N GLY A 52 -27.36 -0.31 3.22
CA GLY A 52 -28.53 0.15 2.44
C GLY A 52 -28.31 1.52 1.79
N VAL A 53 -27.09 1.81 1.33
CA VAL A 53 -26.69 3.08 0.72
C VAL A 53 -25.97 2.86 -0.64
N GLU A 54 -26.46 1.89 -1.42
CA GLU A 54 -25.85 1.41 -2.66
C GLU A 54 -25.61 2.55 -3.66
N GLY A 55 -26.61 3.39 -3.90
CA GLY A 55 -26.50 4.50 -4.84
C GLY A 55 -25.40 5.49 -4.46
N ARG A 56 -25.16 5.69 -3.14
CA ARG A 56 -24.05 6.53 -2.65
C ARG A 56 -22.70 5.85 -2.88
N ALA A 57 -22.62 4.56 -2.65
CA ALA A 57 -21.39 3.77 -2.87
C ALA A 57 -21.02 3.73 -4.36
N GLU A 58 -22.00 3.50 -5.24
CA GLU A 58 -21.82 3.51 -6.70
C GLU A 58 -21.34 4.88 -7.21
N ALA A 59 -21.98 5.97 -6.77
CA ALA A 59 -21.56 7.32 -7.14
C ALA A 59 -20.13 7.63 -6.68
N LEU A 60 -19.75 7.19 -5.47
CA LEU A 60 -18.41 7.37 -4.94
C LEU A 60 -17.36 6.62 -5.77
N VAL A 61 -17.61 5.35 -6.07
CA VAL A 61 -16.72 4.51 -6.89
C VAL A 61 -16.60 5.05 -8.32
N ALA A 62 -17.71 5.51 -8.92
CA ALA A 62 -17.70 6.14 -10.24
C ALA A 62 -16.84 7.42 -10.25
N GLY A 63 -16.95 8.25 -9.22
CA GLY A 63 -16.11 9.43 -9.03
C GLY A 63 -14.63 9.09 -8.92
N TYR A 64 -14.27 8.06 -8.17
CA TYR A 64 -12.88 7.60 -8.04
C TYR A 64 -12.31 7.04 -9.34
N LYS A 65 -13.08 6.21 -10.06
CA LYS A 65 -12.69 5.73 -11.39
C LYS A 65 -12.44 6.86 -12.38
N SER A 66 -13.31 7.89 -12.38
CA SER A 66 -13.15 9.07 -13.24
C SER A 66 -11.88 9.86 -12.88
N LYS A 67 -11.65 10.13 -11.58
CA LYS A 67 -10.43 10.82 -11.13
C LYS A 67 -9.17 10.07 -11.55
N LEU A 68 -9.13 8.75 -11.30
CA LEU A 68 -7.98 7.92 -11.64
C LEU A 68 -7.75 7.84 -13.16
N LYS A 69 -8.82 7.75 -13.96
CA LYS A 69 -8.74 7.78 -15.44
C LYS A 69 -8.12 9.09 -15.93
N ASN A 70 -8.63 10.23 -15.46
CA ASN A 70 -8.12 11.55 -15.85
C ASN A 70 -6.67 11.74 -15.43
N PHE A 71 -6.31 11.25 -14.24
CA PHE A 71 -4.96 11.29 -13.74
C PHE A 71 -4.00 10.44 -14.59
N LYS A 72 -4.36 9.18 -14.86
CA LYS A 72 -3.52 8.26 -15.68
C LYS A 72 -3.27 8.78 -17.10
N ALA A 73 -4.19 9.53 -17.68
CA ALA A 73 -4.02 10.10 -19.00
C ALA A 73 -2.86 11.11 -19.09
N ASN A 74 -2.40 11.63 -17.94
CA ASN A 74 -1.32 12.62 -17.84
C ASN A 74 -0.03 12.04 -17.20
N LEU A 75 -0.02 10.75 -16.83
CA LEU A 75 1.16 10.13 -16.26
C LEU A 75 2.24 9.90 -17.32
N LYS A 76 3.46 10.29 -16.97
CA LYS A 76 4.65 9.77 -17.65
C LYS A 76 4.92 8.39 -17.08
N THR A 77 5.12 7.39 -17.92
CA THR A 77 5.56 6.06 -17.50
C THR A 77 6.94 5.79 -18.06
N LEU A 78 7.80 5.16 -17.26
CA LEU A 78 9.03 4.55 -17.77
C LEU A 78 8.69 3.18 -18.31
N ASP A 79 9.40 2.73 -19.36
CA ASP A 79 9.16 1.41 -19.97
C ASP A 79 9.37 0.25 -18.97
N GLU A 80 10.28 0.42 -18.00
CA GLU A 80 10.59 -0.60 -16.98
C GLU A 80 9.92 -0.34 -15.60
N GLY A 81 9.11 0.69 -15.47
CA GLY A 81 8.53 1.12 -14.20
C GLY A 81 9.59 1.72 -13.24
N LEU A 82 9.15 2.57 -12.31
CA LEU A 82 10.01 3.14 -11.26
C LEU A 82 10.06 2.16 -10.09
N ARG A 83 11.25 1.70 -9.69
CA ARG A 83 11.44 0.77 -8.56
C ARG A 83 11.19 1.49 -7.24
N VAL A 84 10.24 0.98 -6.46
CA VAL A 84 9.76 1.61 -5.22
C VAL A 84 9.84 0.61 -4.08
N PHE A 85 10.38 1.01 -2.94
CA PHE A 85 10.37 0.25 -1.70
C PHE A 85 9.39 0.87 -0.72
N VAL A 86 8.62 0.04 -0.01
CA VAL A 86 7.73 0.49 1.08
C VAL A 86 8.40 0.17 2.41
N TYR A 87 8.63 1.18 3.23
CA TYR A 87 9.21 1.02 4.57
C TYR A 87 8.20 1.43 5.63
N ASP A 88 7.70 0.46 6.38
CA ASP A 88 6.79 0.70 7.51
C ASP A 88 7.55 0.83 8.82
N SER A 89 8.40 -0.14 9.16
CA SER A 89 9.12 -0.20 10.44
C SER A 89 10.25 -1.25 10.39
N GLY A 90 10.96 -1.42 11.49
CA GLY A 90 11.97 -2.45 11.69
C GLY A 90 13.37 -2.05 11.21
N GLU A 91 14.29 -1.81 12.16
CA GLU A 91 15.68 -1.44 11.87
C GLU A 91 16.53 -2.67 11.54
N ASP A 92 16.38 -3.78 12.26
CA ASP A 92 17.14 -5.03 12.00
C ASP A 92 16.63 -5.74 10.74
N ALA A 93 15.32 -5.77 10.55
CA ALA A 93 14.66 -6.37 9.38
C ALA A 93 13.45 -5.51 8.99
N PRO A 94 13.46 -4.91 7.79
CA PRO A 94 12.40 -3.97 7.42
C PRO A 94 11.06 -4.70 7.26
N PHE A 95 10.02 -4.15 7.88
CA PHE A 95 8.64 -4.55 7.67
C PHE A 95 8.08 -3.78 6.48
N THR A 96 7.55 -4.48 5.50
CA THR A 96 7.21 -3.94 4.19
C THR A 96 5.92 -4.52 3.63
N ALA A 97 5.39 -3.85 2.61
CA ALA A 97 4.25 -4.27 1.83
C ALA A 97 4.67 -5.27 0.74
N GLY A 98 4.08 -6.45 0.73
CA GLY A 98 4.21 -7.44 -0.33
C GLY A 98 3.09 -7.33 -1.38
N ARG A 99 2.96 -8.38 -2.23
CA ARG A 99 2.06 -8.37 -3.39
C ARG A 99 0.58 -8.20 -3.06
N TYR A 100 0.14 -8.55 -1.86
CA TYR A 100 -1.27 -8.48 -1.45
C TYR A 100 -1.61 -7.24 -0.62
N ALA A 101 -0.66 -6.34 -0.37
CA ALA A 101 -0.88 -5.11 0.37
C ALA A 101 -1.35 -3.97 -0.52
N MET A 102 -2.19 -3.09 0.01
CA MET A 102 -2.70 -1.93 -0.72
C MET A 102 -1.59 -1.02 -1.27
N PRO A 103 -0.47 -0.74 -0.58
CA PRO A 103 0.61 0.08 -1.15
C PRO A 103 1.14 -0.43 -2.48
N THR A 104 1.20 -1.75 -2.71
CA THR A 104 1.60 -2.32 -4.01
C THR A 104 0.63 -1.89 -5.11
N ALA A 105 -0.68 -1.94 -4.86
CA ALA A 105 -1.69 -1.47 -5.81
C ALA A 105 -1.63 0.05 -6.05
N LEU A 106 -1.31 0.84 -5.01
CA LEU A 106 -1.17 2.30 -5.12
C LEU A 106 0.04 2.68 -5.97
N ILE A 107 1.18 2.04 -5.73
CA ILE A 107 2.44 2.24 -6.47
C ILE A 107 2.23 1.91 -7.96
N GLU A 108 1.62 0.78 -8.28
CA GLU A 108 1.30 0.41 -9.67
C GLU A 108 0.34 1.41 -10.33
N ALA A 109 -0.68 1.84 -9.59
CA ALA A 109 -1.62 2.83 -10.11
C ALA A 109 -0.98 4.20 -10.35
N ALA A 110 0.12 4.51 -9.63
CA ALA A 110 0.94 5.71 -9.78
C ALA A 110 2.04 5.58 -10.87
N GLY A 111 2.17 4.39 -11.49
CA GLY A 111 3.15 4.13 -12.55
C GLY A 111 4.52 3.62 -12.07
N GLY A 112 4.63 3.21 -10.80
CA GLY A 112 5.81 2.56 -10.24
C GLY A 112 5.65 1.04 -10.14
N GLN A 113 6.69 0.37 -9.66
CA GLN A 113 6.71 -1.04 -9.32
C GLN A 113 7.24 -1.22 -7.89
N ASN A 114 6.49 -1.90 -7.04
CA ASN A 114 7.00 -2.28 -5.73
C ASN A 114 8.08 -3.35 -5.91
N ILE A 115 9.29 -3.11 -5.39
CA ILE A 115 10.40 -4.08 -5.49
C ILE A 115 10.11 -5.40 -4.76
N MET A 116 9.07 -5.43 -3.89
CA MET A 116 8.62 -6.60 -3.16
C MET A 116 7.28 -7.16 -3.69
N ASP A 117 6.96 -6.93 -4.97
CA ASP A 117 5.73 -7.43 -5.61
C ASP A 117 5.72 -8.95 -5.83
N ASP A 118 6.86 -9.62 -5.67
CA ASP A 118 7.03 -11.08 -5.64
C ASP A 118 6.91 -11.68 -4.23
N PHE A 119 6.90 -10.86 -3.17
CA PHE A 119 6.74 -11.32 -1.80
C PHE A 119 5.30 -11.74 -1.53
N ASN A 120 5.06 -13.04 -1.36
CA ASN A 120 3.75 -13.69 -1.27
C ASN A 120 3.04 -13.46 0.08
N LYS A 121 3.00 -12.21 0.54
CA LYS A 121 2.28 -11.77 1.74
C LYS A 121 1.62 -10.42 1.48
N SER A 122 0.69 -10.04 2.36
CA SER A 122 0.23 -8.65 2.44
C SER A 122 1.32 -7.80 3.06
N TRP A 123 1.68 -8.09 4.31
CA TRP A 123 2.75 -7.41 5.04
C TRP A 123 3.68 -8.44 5.67
N GLY A 124 4.96 -8.09 5.80
CA GLY A 124 5.94 -8.93 6.47
C GLY A 124 7.35 -8.34 6.43
N SER A 125 8.26 -9.00 7.16
CA SER A 125 9.67 -8.62 7.16
C SER A 125 10.42 -9.29 6.02
N VAL A 126 11.36 -8.55 5.45
CA VAL A 126 12.36 -8.98 4.48
C VAL A 126 13.74 -8.65 5.04
N THR A 127 14.81 -8.83 4.28
CA THR A 127 16.16 -8.44 4.69
C THR A 127 16.58 -7.13 4.04
N TRP A 128 17.46 -6.38 4.70
CA TRP A 128 18.03 -5.16 4.11
C TRP A 128 18.91 -5.47 2.90
N GLU A 129 19.54 -6.64 2.87
CA GLU A 129 20.32 -7.13 1.73
C GLU A 129 19.46 -7.24 0.47
N GLU A 130 18.24 -7.79 0.59
CA GLU A 130 17.29 -7.83 -0.54
C GLU A 130 16.90 -6.44 -1.01
N VAL A 131 16.72 -5.49 -0.10
CA VAL A 131 16.39 -4.10 -0.46
C VAL A 131 17.55 -3.44 -1.20
N VAL A 132 18.78 -3.62 -0.71
CA VAL A 132 19.99 -3.09 -1.36
C VAL A 132 20.21 -3.70 -2.75
N GLU A 133 20.03 -5.03 -2.89
CA GLU A 133 20.21 -5.73 -4.17
C GLU A 133 19.19 -5.28 -5.23
N ARG A 134 17.94 -5.03 -4.79
CA ARG A 134 16.85 -4.59 -5.68
C ARG A 134 16.89 -3.09 -6.01
N ASP A 135 17.74 -2.34 -5.36
CA ASP A 135 18.07 -0.93 -5.60
C ASP A 135 16.84 -0.05 -5.88
N PRO A 136 16.00 0.27 -4.90
CA PRO A 136 14.85 1.13 -5.11
C PRO A 136 15.27 2.56 -5.48
N GLN A 137 14.53 3.17 -6.39
CA GLN A 137 14.72 4.55 -6.84
C GLN A 137 13.88 5.55 -6.03
N VAL A 138 12.89 5.05 -5.29
CA VAL A 138 12.06 5.82 -4.35
C VAL A 138 11.76 4.95 -3.14
N VAL A 139 11.77 5.56 -1.95
CA VAL A 139 11.27 4.94 -0.72
C VAL A 139 9.96 5.60 -0.32
N VAL A 140 8.92 4.78 -0.16
CA VAL A 140 7.64 5.16 0.43
C VAL A 140 7.67 4.82 1.91
N ILE A 141 7.68 5.82 2.77
CA ILE A 141 7.62 5.63 4.22
C ILE A 141 6.16 5.66 4.67
N VAL A 142 5.72 4.62 5.39
CA VAL A 142 4.42 4.62 6.07
C VAL A 142 4.58 5.31 7.43
N ASN A 143 3.87 6.42 7.62
CA ASN A 143 3.83 7.13 8.90
C ASN A 143 2.88 6.42 9.85
N TYR A 144 3.40 5.45 10.59
CA TYR A 144 2.68 4.60 11.52
C TYR A 144 3.57 4.16 12.68
N GLY A 145 2.96 3.99 13.86
CA GLY A 145 3.65 3.60 15.10
C GLY A 145 4.29 4.78 15.81
N ASP A 146 5.18 4.47 16.75
CA ASP A 146 5.83 5.46 17.63
C ASP A 146 7.02 6.16 16.95
N VAL A 147 7.58 5.56 15.89
CA VAL A 147 8.70 6.13 15.12
C VAL A 147 8.13 6.94 13.96
N THR A 148 8.45 8.24 13.95
CA THR A 148 7.94 9.16 12.92
C THR A 148 8.54 8.89 11.54
N ALA A 149 7.86 9.34 10.48
CA ALA A 149 8.40 9.22 9.12
C ALA A 149 9.77 9.90 8.95
N GLU A 150 10.00 11.03 9.65
CA GLU A 150 11.28 11.73 9.65
C GLU A 150 12.37 10.87 10.29
N GLN A 151 12.12 10.28 11.45
CA GLN A 151 13.07 9.38 12.12
C GLN A 151 13.41 8.15 11.25
N LYS A 152 12.40 7.58 10.57
CA LYS A 152 12.60 6.45 9.62
C LYS A 152 13.50 6.87 8.46
N ARG A 153 13.26 8.06 7.88
CA ARG A 153 14.11 8.63 6.83
C ARG A 153 15.54 8.85 7.32
N ASP A 154 15.71 9.49 8.49
CA ASP A 154 17.02 9.79 9.06
C ASP A 154 17.81 8.51 9.36
N TYR A 155 17.14 7.46 9.84
CA TYR A 155 17.74 6.13 10.00
C TYR A 155 18.30 5.62 8.67
N MET A 156 17.51 5.66 7.60
CA MET A 156 17.97 5.19 6.28
C MET A 156 19.10 6.04 5.71
N MET A 157 19.00 7.36 5.84
CA MET A 157 20.02 8.30 5.34
C MET A 157 21.33 8.22 6.09
N SER A 158 21.32 7.91 7.39
CA SER A 158 22.52 7.84 8.23
C SER A 158 23.21 6.48 8.19
N ASN A 159 22.57 5.42 7.68
CA ASN A 159 23.12 4.07 7.67
C ASN A 159 24.10 3.88 6.49
N PRO A 160 25.40 3.65 6.76
CA PRO A 160 26.40 3.49 5.70
C PRO A 160 26.14 2.33 4.73
N ALA A 161 25.39 1.30 5.18
CA ALA A 161 25.05 0.14 4.34
C ALA A 161 24.09 0.52 3.19
N PHE A 162 23.33 1.61 3.34
CA PHE A 162 22.31 2.01 2.37
C PHE A 162 22.77 3.10 1.39
N LYS A 163 24.00 3.63 1.58
CA LYS A 163 24.52 4.79 0.83
C LYS A 163 24.47 4.65 -0.70
N ASN A 164 24.53 3.42 -1.22
CA ASN A 164 24.52 3.13 -2.65
C ASN A 164 23.11 2.82 -3.19
N ILE A 165 22.06 2.89 -2.36
CA ILE A 165 20.69 2.75 -2.83
C ILE A 165 20.31 4.04 -3.58
N SER A 166 19.82 3.90 -4.82
CA SER A 166 19.47 5.04 -5.68
C SER A 166 18.54 6.05 -5.01
N ALA A 167 17.56 5.59 -4.22
CA ALA A 167 16.66 6.46 -3.47
C ALA A 167 17.38 7.28 -2.40
N ILE A 168 18.38 6.69 -1.73
CA ILE A 168 19.18 7.35 -0.68
C ILE A 168 20.12 8.39 -1.32
N GLU A 169 20.84 8.02 -2.36
CA GLU A 169 21.74 8.93 -3.07
C GLU A 169 21.05 10.19 -3.60
N ASN A 170 19.79 10.04 -4.04
CA ASN A 170 19.00 11.13 -4.63
C ASN A 170 17.97 11.74 -3.69
N ASP A 171 17.98 11.37 -2.40
CA ASP A 171 17.02 11.83 -1.37
C ASP A 171 15.56 11.70 -1.83
N ARG A 172 15.19 10.57 -2.42
CA ARG A 172 13.87 10.33 -2.99
C ARG A 172 12.97 9.55 -2.03
N PHE A 173 12.32 10.29 -1.15
CA PHE A 173 11.37 9.77 -0.18
C PHE A 173 9.98 10.38 -0.39
N VAL A 174 8.96 9.59 -0.11
CA VAL A 174 7.57 10.06 -0.02
C VAL A 174 6.90 9.41 1.19
N THR A 175 6.22 10.20 1.99
CA THR A 175 5.52 9.71 3.17
C THR A 175 4.05 9.49 2.85
N LEU A 176 3.51 8.32 3.18
CA LEU A 176 2.08 8.06 3.25
C LEU A 176 1.66 7.97 4.71
N GLU A 177 0.57 8.63 5.07
CA GLU A 177 -0.09 8.38 6.34
C GLU A 177 -0.66 6.96 6.37
N TYR A 178 -0.77 6.35 7.56
CA TYR A 178 -1.32 5.01 7.72
C TYR A 178 -2.66 4.83 6.98
N VAL A 179 -3.55 5.82 7.11
CA VAL A 179 -4.86 5.82 6.45
C VAL A 179 -4.81 6.02 4.93
N GLU A 180 -3.68 6.44 4.38
CA GLU A 180 -3.42 6.51 2.93
C GLU A 180 -2.88 5.18 2.41
N ALA A 181 -2.13 4.44 3.24
CA ALA A 181 -1.50 3.17 2.91
C ALA A 181 -2.43 1.95 3.09
N THR A 182 -3.52 2.08 3.85
CA THR A 182 -4.50 1.03 4.08
C THR A 182 -5.71 1.15 3.14
N PRO A 183 -6.46 0.05 2.86
CA PRO A 183 -7.64 0.10 1.98
C PRO A 183 -8.67 1.14 2.44
N GLY A 184 -8.98 2.10 1.56
CA GLY A 184 -9.97 3.11 1.89
C GLY A 184 -10.09 4.26 0.89
N PRO A 185 -11.01 5.20 1.14
CA PRO A 185 -11.30 6.33 0.26
C PRO A 185 -10.09 7.24 -0.03
N ARG A 186 -9.09 7.26 0.87
CA ARG A 186 -7.88 8.09 0.71
C ARG A 186 -6.88 7.53 -0.30
N ASN A 187 -7.06 6.29 -0.74
CA ASN A 187 -6.16 5.67 -1.72
C ASN A 187 -6.05 6.45 -3.04
N ILE A 188 -7.13 7.13 -3.47
CA ILE A 188 -7.08 7.94 -4.71
C ILE A 188 -6.15 9.15 -4.54
N GLN A 189 -6.16 9.78 -3.37
CA GLN A 189 -5.24 10.89 -3.06
C GLN A 189 -3.80 10.38 -2.89
N ALA A 190 -3.64 9.22 -2.27
CA ALA A 190 -2.33 8.57 -2.14
C ALA A 190 -1.70 8.28 -3.51
N ILE A 191 -2.48 7.76 -4.48
CA ILE A 191 -1.99 7.54 -5.85
C ILE A 191 -1.51 8.84 -6.49
N GLN A 192 -2.25 9.94 -6.34
CA GLN A 192 -1.86 11.25 -6.88
C GLN A 192 -0.55 11.73 -6.24
N LYS A 193 -0.45 11.67 -4.91
CA LYS A 193 0.74 12.03 -4.14
C LYS A 193 1.96 11.21 -4.55
N LEU A 194 1.81 9.90 -4.69
CA LEU A 194 2.88 9.01 -5.15
C LEU A 194 3.35 9.39 -6.55
N ALA A 195 2.42 9.58 -7.47
CA ALA A 195 2.80 9.90 -8.84
C ALA A 195 3.43 11.30 -8.98
N GLU A 196 2.98 12.28 -8.21
CA GLU A 196 3.67 13.58 -8.12
C GLU A 196 5.12 13.38 -7.66
N ALA A 197 5.35 12.59 -6.59
CA ALA A 197 6.69 12.30 -6.09
C ALA A 197 7.54 11.47 -7.08
N PHE A 198 6.93 10.58 -7.85
CA PHE A 198 7.63 9.72 -8.82
C PHE A 198 8.11 10.49 -10.05
N TRP A 199 7.32 11.46 -10.51
CA TRP A 199 7.50 12.09 -11.83
C TRP A 199 7.83 13.59 -11.79
N THR A 200 7.83 14.21 -10.62
CA THR A 200 8.36 15.57 -10.44
C THR A 200 9.86 15.49 -10.15
N LYS A 201 10.63 16.35 -10.88
CA LYS A 201 12.07 16.49 -10.65
C LYS A 201 12.33 17.46 -9.51
#